data_455074099fd936a4ae79075681bf1ef1
#
_entry.id   455074099fd936a4ae79075681bf1ef1
#
_cell.length_a   1.000
_cell.length_b   1.000
_cell.length_c   1.000
_cell.angle_alpha   90.00
_cell.angle_beta   90.00
_cell.angle_gamma   90.00
#
_symmetry.space_group_name_H-M   'P 1'
#
loop_
_entity.id
_entity.type
_entity.pdbx_description
1 polymer ?
#
loop_
_entity_poly.entity_id
_entity_poly.type
_entity_poly.pdbx_seq_one_letter_code
_entity_poly.pdbx_strand_id
1 'polypeptide(L)'
;LIDHHTDMQSSIVGDMLSCGNWAKKALQNPFLHRLYLIGPSKHDLKSAEQNKVLSFSIEELEQGATIPLETKYPVYISIDKDVLDERYAMTNWNQGDMSLGMLEDVLAHFLRNCEVIGIDICGDDPDIDDYPTYIKAERINNLSDDALYQTAMKILKRRQKK
;
A
#
# COMPACT_ATOMS: atom_id res chain seq x y z
N LEU A 1 -3.60 2.24 -3.32
CA LEU A 1 -3.47 1.42 -2.13
C LEU A 1 -2.50 0.28 -2.39
N ILE A 2 -1.49 0.15 -1.55
CA ILE A 2 -0.54 -0.97 -1.53
C ILE A 2 -0.73 -1.63 -0.16
N ASP A 3 -1.20 -2.88 -0.14
CA ASP A 3 -1.75 -3.51 1.06
C ASP A 3 -1.86 -5.02 0.82
N HIS A 4 -1.77 -5.84 1.88
CA HIS A 4 -2.08 -7.26 1.78
C HIS A 4 -3.58 -7.52 1.65
N HIS A 5 -4.40 -6.63 2.20
CA HIS A 5 -5.86 -6.71 2.19
C HIS A 5 -6.46 -5.86 1.07
N THR A 6 -7.71 -6.11 0.75
CA THR A 6 -8.41 -5.33 -0.29
C THR A 6 -9.06 -4.07 0.25
N ASP A 7 -9.35 -4.03 1.54
CA ASP A 7 -10.13 -3.00 2.24
C ASP A 7 -11.48 -2.68 1.59
N MET A 8 -12.05 -3.74 0.98
CA MET A 8 -13.29 -3.69 0.20
C MET A 8 -14.44 -4.44 0.88
N GLN A 9 -14.31 -4.77 2.16
CA GLN A 9 -15.33 -5.50 2.91
C GLN A 9 -16.65 -4.75 2.97
N SER A 10 -17.73 -5.49 3.20
CA SER A 10 -19.02 -4.89 3.53
C SER A 10 -19.04 -4.51 5.00
N SER A 11 -19.60 -3.34 5.33
CA SER A 11 -19.80 -2.96 6.72
C SER A 11 -20.73 -3.96 7.41
N ILE A 12 -20.36 -4.41 8.60
CA ILE A 12 -21.18 -5.31 9.42
C ILE A 12 -22.26 -4.52 10.16
N VAL A 13 -22.01 -3.24 10.48
CA VAL A 13 -22.93 -2.38 11.23
C VAL A 13 -23.20 -1.10 10.42
N GLY A 14 -24.31 -1.10 9.70
CA GLY A 14 -24.74 0.06 8.93
C GLY A 14 -23.66 0.61 8.01
N ASP A 15 -23.41 1.92 8.08
CA ASP A 15 -22.44 2.64 7.23
C ASP A 15 -21.11 2.95 7.94
N MET A 16 -20.77 2.18 8.99
CA MET A 16 -19.55 2.42 9.77
C MET A 16 -18.31 2.27 8.89
N LEU A 17 -17.45 3.28 8.94
CA LEU A 17 -16.13 3.25 8.31
C LEU A 17 -15.14 2.48 9.20
N SER A 18 -14.37 1.61 8.59
CA SER A 18 -13.30 0.84 9.26
C SER A 18 -12.09 0.70 8.34
N CYS A 19 -10.95 0.24 8.87
CA CYS A 19 -9.78 -0.11 8.07
C CYS A 19 -10.13 -1.10 6.95
N GLY A 20 -10.90 -2.14 7.21
CA GLY A 20 -11.25 -3.16 6.21
C GLY A 20 -12.29 -2.74 5.15
N ASN A 21 -12.84 -1.51 5.16
CA ASN A 21 -13.85 -1.09 4.17
C ASN A 21 -13.66 0.31 3.59
N TRP A 22 -12.61 1.02 3.99
CA TRP A 22 -12.42 2.41 3.58
C TRP A 22 -12.19 2.56 2.07
N ALA A 23 -11.47 1.61 1.44
CA ALA A 23 -11.24 1.64 -0.01
C ALA A 23 -12.55 1.52 -0.79
N LYS A 24 -13.46 0.65 -0.34
CA LYS A 24 -14.82 0.54 -0.90
C LYS A 24 -15.61 1.85 -0.76
N LYS A 25 -15.48 2.53 0.36
CA LYS A 25 -16.10 3.84 0.58
C LYS A 25 -15.46 4.91 -0.30
N ALA A 26 -14.13 4.90 -0.46
CA ALA A 26 -13.42 5.84 -1.32
C ALA A 26 -13.89 5.75 -2.78
N LEU A 27 -14.24 4.57 -3.29
CA LEU A 27 -14.78 4.38 -4.64
C LEU A 27 -16.11 5.11 -4.89
N GLN A 28 -16.86 5.45 -3.84
CA GLN A 28 -18.10 6.24 -3.94
C GLN A 28 -17.82 7.72 -4.19
N ASN A 29 -16.57 8.18 -3.98
CA ASN A 29 -16.19 9.56 -4.26
C ASN A 29 -16.24 9.82 -5.78
N PRO A 30 -17.03 10.81 -6.24
CA PRO A 30 -17.13 11.13 -7.66
C PRO A 30 -15.84 11.68 -8.24
N PHE A 31 -14.95 12.23 -7.42
CA PHE A 31 -13.64 12.75 -7.82
C PHE A 31 -12.54 11.68 -7.88
N LEU A 32 -12.76 10.49 -7.31
CA LEU A 32 -11.84 9.38 -7.47
C LEU A 32 -12.00 8.79 -8.87
N HIS A 33 -10.98 8.96 -9.70
CA HIS A 33 -10.97 8.44 -11.06
C HIS A 33 -10.69 6.93 -11.07
N ARG A 34 -9.67 6.48 -10.35
CA ARG A 34 -9.22 5.08 -10.29
C ARG A 34 -8.60 4.74 -8.96
N LEU A 35 -8.82 3.53 -8.51
CA LEU A 35 -8.09 2.88 -7.42
C LEU A 35 -7.14 1.83 -8.01
N TYR A 36 -5.84 2.00 -7.77
CA TYR A 36 -4.85 0.95 -7.96
C TYR A 36 -4.78 0.16 -6.66
N LEU A 37 -5.10 -1.13 -6.71
CA LEU A 37 -5.06 -2.05 -5.57
C LEU A 37 -3.94 -3.05 -5.81
N ILE A 38 -2.89 -3.00 -5.00
CA ILE A 38 -1.62 -3.69 -5.26
C ILE A 38 -1.22 -4.47 -4.02
N GLY A 39 -0.96 -5.78 -4.18
CA GLY A 39 -0.44 -6.62 -3.12
C GLY A 39 -1.33 -7.80 -2.69
N PRO A 40 -2.67 -7.69 -2.64
CA PRO A 40 -3.50 -8.82 -2.25
C PRO A 40 -3.32 -10.02 -3.18
N SER A 41 -3.62 -11.22 -2.66
CA SER A 41 -3.57 -12.43 -3.48
C SER A 41 -4.56 -12.39 -4.66
N LYS A 42 -4.30 -13.15 -5.71
CA LYS A 42 -5.25 -13.30 -6.84
C LYS A 42 -6.64 -13.75 -6.40
N HIS A 43 -6.72 -14.53 -5.32
CA HIS A 43 -7.99 -15.00 -4.79
C HIS A 43 -8.80 -13.84 -4.21
N ASP A 44 -8.16 -12.99 -3.41
CA ASP A 44 -8.83 -11.87 -2.73
C ASP A 44 -9.22 -10.78 -3.72
N LEU A 45 -8.39 -10.53 -4.73
CA LEU A 45 -8.67 -9.54 -5.77
C LEU A 45 -9.94 -9.85 -6.58
N LYS A 46 -10.34 -11.12 -6.73
CA LYS A 46 -11.60 -11.46 -7.41
C LYS A 46 -12.83 -10.86 -6.73
N SER A 47 -12.79 -10.72 -5.42
CA SER A 47 -13.87 -10.09 -4.65
C SER A 47 -13.89 -8.57 -4.75
N ALA A 48 -12.78 -7.97 -5.16
CA ALA A 48 -12.58 -6.52 -5.29
C ALA A 48 -12.78 -5.99 -6.71
N GLU A 49 -13.08 -6.87 -7.69
CA GLU A 49 -13.32 -6.46 -9.07
C GLU A 49 -14.52 -5.52 -9.18
N GLN A 50 -14.26 -4.27 -9.51
CA GLN A 50 -15.27 -3.22 -9.69
C GLN A 50 -14.83 -2.23 -10.75
N ASN A 51 -15.80 -1.47 -11.28
CA ASN A 51 -15.50 -0.30 -12.09
C ASN A 51 -14.58 0.66 -11.29
N LYS A 52 -13.60 1.24 -11.92
CA LYS A 52 -12.55 2.09 -11.36
C LYS A 52 -11.43 1.35 -10.60
N VAL A 53 -11.53 0.05 -10.32
CA VAL A 53 -10.42 -0.70 -9.69
C VAL A 53 -9.53 -1.30 -10.77
N LEU A 54 -8.24 -1.10 -10.61
CA LEU A 54 -7.19 -1.79 -11.37
C LEU A 54 -6.27 -2.47 -10.37
N SER A 55 -6.30 -3.79 -10.35
CA SER A 55 -5.64 -4.58 -9.32
C SER A 55 -4.45 -5.37 -9.86
N PHE A 56 -3.45 -5.55 -9.00
CA PHE A 56 -2.26 -6.35 -9.25
C PHE A 56 -1.95 -7.18 -8.01
N SER A 57 -1.96 -8.48 -8.17
CA SER A 57 -1.55 -9.37 -7.09
C SER A 57 -0.04 -9.40 -6.94
N ILE A 58 0.43 -9.85 -5.77
CA ILE A 58 1.86 -10.04 -5.54
C ILE A 58 2.45 -11.05 -6.53
N GLU A 59 1.71 -12.12 -6.84
CA GLU A 59 2.17 -13.16 -7.78
C GLU A 59 2.32 -12.61 -9.21
N GLU A 60 1.49 -11.65 -9.61
CA GLU A 60 1.62 -11.01 -10.92
C GLU A 60 2.84 -10.10 -10.97
N LEU A 61 3.10 -9.36 -9.91
CA LEU A 61 4.29 -8.51 -9.80
C LEU A 61 5.58 -9.34 -9.81
N GLU A 62 5.62 -10.47 -9.09
CA GLU A 62 6.73 -11.41 -9.10
C GLU A 62 6.99 -12.00 -10.50
N GLN A 63 5.95 -12.18 -11.30
CA GLN A 63 6.03 -12.61 -12.69
C GLN A 63 6.39 -11.47 -13.67
N GLY A 64 6.65 -10.28 -13.16
CA GLY A 64 7.07 -9.13 -13.95
C GLY A 64 5.93 -8.32 -14.59
N ALA A 65 4.72 -8.43 -14.06
CA ALA A 65 3.62 -7.58 -14.52
C ALA A 65 3.97 -6.10 -14.36
N THR A 66 3.65 -5.31 -15.37
CA THR A 66 3.87 -3.86 -15.34
C THR A 66 2.56 -3.16 -15.01
N ILE A 67 2.57 -2.27 -14.02
CA ILE A 67 1.41 -1.46 -13.63
C ILE A 67 1.26 -0.32 -14.67
N PRO A 68 0.20 -0.31 -15.48
CA PRO A 68 -0.06 0.79 -16.41
C PRO A 68 -0.55 2.02 -15.65
N LEU A 69 0.06 3.17 -15.87
CA LEU A 69 -0.25 4.40 -15.15
C LEU A 69 -1.05 5.39 -16.01
N GLU A 70 -2.08 5.96 -15.42
CA GLU A 70 -2.80 7.09 -15.99
C GLU A 70 -2.22 8.40 -15.43
N THR A 71 -1.24 8.96 -16.14
CA THR A 71 -0.46 10.10 -15.67
C THR A 71 -1.20 11.44 -15.72
N LYS A 72 -2.42 11.45 -16.24
CA LYS A 72 -3.27 12.65 -16.37
C LYS A 72 -3.78 13.16 -15.01
N TYR A 73 -3.94 12.28 -14.05
CA TYR A 73 -4.52 12.58 -12.75
C TYR A 73 -3.46 12.53 -11.66
N PRO A 74 -3.53 13.40 -10.65
CA PRO A 74 -2.65 13.29 -9.49
C PRO A 74 -2.95 12.00 -8.71
N VAL A 75 -1.93 11.48 -8.05
CA VAL A 75 -2.00 10.22 -7.31
C VAL A 75 -1.73 10.46 -5.83
N TYR A 76 -2.57 9.89 -4.98
CA TYR A 76 -2.30 9.70 -3.56
C TYR A 76 -1.90 8.25 -3.32
N ILE A 77 -0.83 7.99 -2.58
CA ILE A 77 -0.32 6.66 -2.29
C ILE A 77 -0.56 6.36 -0.82
N SER A 78 -1.31 5.29 -0.55
CA SER A 78 -1.47 4.73 0.79
C SER A 78 -0.77 3.38 0.83
N ILE A 79 0.09 3.18 1.83
CA ILE A 79 0.87 1.95 2.03
C ILE A 79 0.50 1.39 3.40
N ASP A 80 -0.06 0.17 3.42
CA ASP A 80 -0.13 -0.63 4.63
C ASP A 80 1.08 -1.59 4.67
N LYS A 81 1.86 -1.53 5.76
CA LYS A 81 3.07 -2.35 5.90
C LYS A 81 2.78 -3.85 6.04
N ASP A 82 1.53 -4.22 6.27
CA ASP A 82 1.16 -5.63 6.28
C ASP A 82 1.28 -6.32 4.91
N VAL A 83 1.43 -5.55 3.83
CA VAL A 83 1.82 -6.09 2.52
C VAL A 83 3.19 -6.75 2.52
N LEU A 84 4.06 -6.34 3.44
CA LEU A 84 5.45 -6.81 3.53
C LEU A 84 5.53 -8.16 4.25
N ASP A 85 6.53 -8.96 3.86
CA ASP A 85 6.98 -10.13 4.60
C ASP A 85 7.45 -9.74 6.02
N GLU A 86 7.26 -10.63 7.00
CA GLU A 86 7.60 -10.43 8.42
C GLU A 86 9.06 -10.04 8.69
N ARG A 87 9.96 -10.22 7.72
CA ARG A 87 11.34 -9.75 7.78
C ARG A 87 11.47 -8.24 7.69
N TYR A 88 10.45 -7.58 7.12
CA TYR A 88 10.47 -6.15 6.80
C TYR A 88 9.44 -5.34 7.55
N ALA A 89 8.42 -5.96 8.11
CA ALA A 89 7.45 -5.31 8.98
C ALA A 89 6.97 -6.26 10.07
N MET A 90 6.53 -5.71 11.19
CA MET A 90 5.78 -6.42 12.23
C MET A 90 4.48 -5.67 12.46
N THR A 91 3.38 -6.29 12.10
CA THR A 91 2.04 -5.72 12.15
C THR A 91 1.11 -6.62 12.98
N ASN A 92 -0.06 -6.14 13.35
CA ASN A 92 -1.06 -6.94 14.06
C ASN A 92 -2.10 -7.59 13.14
N TRP A 93 -1.90 -7.52 11.83
CA TRP A 93 -2.73 -8.17 10.82
C TRP A 93 -1.98 -9.31 10.13
N ASN A 94 -2.71 -10.15 9.40
CA ASN A 94 -2.08 -11.13 8.52
C ASN A 94 -1.21 -10.43 7.50
N GLN A 95 0.05 -10.81 7.41
CA GLN A 95 1.01 -10.18 6.52
C GLN A 95 1.12 -10.90 5.18
N GLY A 96 1.48 -10.13 4.17
CA GLY A 96 1.82 -10.61 2.84
C GLY A 96 3.27 -11.08 2.74
N ASP A 97 3.68 -11.34 1.52
CA ASP A 97 5.01 -11.86 1.18
C ASP A 97 5.84 -10.86 0.36
N MET A 98 5.40 -9.59 0.24
CA MET A 98 6.11 -8.60 -0.58
C MET A 98 7.47 -8.29 0.03
N SER A 99 8.52 -8.30 -0.80
CA SER A 99 9.82 -7.83 -0.35
C SER A 99 9.86 -6.29 -0.29
N LEU A 100 10.67 -5.74 0.63
CA LEU A 100 10.86 -4.29 0.71
C LEU A 100 11.34 -3.70 -0.62
N GLY A 101 12.25 -4.39 -1.33
CA GLY A 101 12.72 -3.94 -2.63
C GLY A 101 11.62 -3.86 -3.68
N MET A 102 10.67 -4.82 -3.69
CA MET A 102 9.51 -4.75 -4.60
C MET A 102 8.60 -3.57 -4.24
N LEU A 103 8.36 -3.32 -2.97
CA LEU A 103 7.58 -2.17 -2.52
C LEU A 103 8.26 -0.85 -2.92
N GLU A 104 9.58 -0.75 -2.74
CA GLU A 104 10.36 0.42 -3.20
C GLU A 104 10.25 0.63 -4.71
N ASP A 105 10.28 -0.45 -5.51
CA ASP A 105 10.14 -0.39 -6.96
C ASP A 105 8.73 0.06 -7.38
N VAL A 106 7.68 -0.44 -6.75
CA VAL A 106 6.29 0.01 -6.96
C VAL A 106 6.15 1.49 -6.61
N LEU A 107 6.61 1.90 -5.43
CA LEU A 107 6.62 3.30 -5.01
C LEU A 107 7.37 4.19 -5.99
N ALA A 108 8.57 3.76 -6.40
CA ALA A 108 9.39 4.48 -7.35
C ALA A 108 8.73 4.59 -8.74
N HIS A 109 7.98 3.57 -9.17
CA HIS A 109 7.25 3.59 -10.43
C HIS A 109 6.21 4.72 -10.46
N PHE A 110 5.39 4.85 -9.42
CA PHE A 110 4.44 5.96 -9.29
C PHE A 110 5.15 7.32 -9.16
N LEU A 111 6.15 7.42 -8.30
CA LEU A 111 6.87 8.67 -8.06
C LEU A 111 7.62 9.20 -9.28
N ARG A 112 8.07 8.32 -10.18
CA ARG A 112 8.75 8.74 -11.41
C ARG A 112 7.80 9.21 -12.50
N ASN A 113 6.60 8.67 -12.55
CA ASN A 113 5.71 8.79 -13.70
C ASN A 113 4.44 9.60 -13.42
N CYS A 114 4.03 9.78 -12.16
CA CYS A 114 2.82 10.50 -11.77
C CYS A 114 3.13 11.77 -10.99
N GLU A 115 2.20 12.70 -10.96
CA GLU A 115 2.14 13.75 -9.96
C GLU A 115 1.62 13.15 -8.65
N VAL A 116 2.50 12.93 -7.67
CA VAL A 116 2.12 12.41 -6.36
C VAL A 116 1.85 13.57 -5.40
N ILE A 117 0.63 13.63 -4.86
CA ILE A 117 0.15 14.72 -3.99
C ILE A 117 0.21 14.36 -2.51
N GLY A 118 0.42 13.11 -2.17
CA GLY A 118 0.56 12.65 -0.79
C GLY A 118 0.94 11.18 -0.73
N ILE A 119 1.55 10.81 0.39
CA ILE A 119 1.90 9.42 0.74
C ILE A 119 1.61 9.28 2.23
N ASP A 120 0.92 8.21 2.61
CA ASP A 120 0.88 7.73 3.99
C ASP A 120 1.42 6.31 4.09
N ILE A 121 1.91 5.97 5.27
CA ILE A 121 2.40 4.64 5.62
C ILE A 121 1.78 4.28 6.96
N CYS A 122 1.15 3.13 7.04
CA CYS A 122 0.52 2.58 8.26
C CYS A 122 0.88 1.10 8.44
N GLY A 123 0.26 0.43 9.41
CA GLY A 123 0.41 -1.00 9.66
C GLY A 123 1.35 -1.33 10.81
N ASP A 124 1.68 -0.39 11.72
CA ASP A 124 2.36 -0.73 12.97
C ASP A 124 1.43 -1.47 13.93
N ASP A 125 2.00 -2.37 14.74
CA ASP A 125 1.26 -3.02 15.82
C ASP A 125 1.29 -2.15 17.09
N PRO A 126 0.16 -1.53 17.47
CA PRO A 126 0.10 -0.69 18.67
C PRO A 126 -0.04 -1.49 19.95
N ASP A 127 -0.35 -2.80 19.88
CA ASP A 127 -0.81 -3.62 21.00
C ASP A 127 0.25 -4.62 21.50
N ILE A 128 1.54 -4.33 21.29
CA ILE A 128 2.63 -5.19 21.78
C ILE A 128 2.86 -4.95 23.27
N ASP A 129 2.47 -5.91 24.12
CA ASP A 129 2.53 -5.80 25.57
C ASP A 129 3.94 -6.03 26.16
N ASP A 130 4.78 -6.83 25.48
CA ASP A 130 6.13 -7.11 25.98
C ASP A 130 7.17 -6.18 25.34
N TYR A 131 8.00 -5.60 26.20
CA TYR A 131 8.99 -4.61 25.79
C TYR A 131 10.05 -5.12 24.79
N PRO A 132 10.61 -6.33 24.93
CA PRO A 132 11.54 -6.87 23.93
C PRO A 132 10.93 -6.98 22.54
N THR A 133 9.70 -7.50 22.41
CA THR A 133 8.98 -7.61 21.13
C THR A 133 8.65 -6.23 20.57
N TYR A 134 8.23 -5.28 21.41
CA TYR A 134 8.00 -3.90 20.99
C TYR A 134 9.26 -3.28 20.37
N ILE A 135 10.42 -3.37 21.05
CA ILE A 135 11.68 -2.83 20.51
C ILE A 135 12.08 -3.50 19.20
N LYS A 136 11.82 -4.80 19.07
CA LYS A 136 12.08 -5.53 17.81
C LYS A 136 11.18 -5.01 16.69
N ALA A 137 9.89 -4.86 16.93
CA ALA A 137 8.92 -4.35 15.97
C ALA A 137 9.26 -2.93 15.54
N GLU A 138 9.48 -2.02 16.50
CA GLU A 138 9.94 -0.65 16.25
C GLU A 138 11.16 -0.61 15.33
N ARG A 139 12.16 -1.44 15.62
CA ARG A 139 13.38 -1.47 14.82
C ARG A 139 13.13 -1.94 13.38
N ILE A 140 12.34 -2.98 13.21
CA ILE A 140 12.03 -3.54 11.88
C ILE A 140 11.21 -2.53 11.08
N ASN A 141 10.13 -1.99 11.68
CA ASN A 141 9.23 -1.07 11.03
C ASN A 141 9.94 0.25 10.66
N ASN A 142 10.74 0.81 11.55
CA ASN A 142 11.52 2.02 11.28
C ASN A 142 12.54 1.85 10.14
N LEU A 143 13.16 0.66 10.00
CA LEU A 143 14.07 0.40 8.88
C LEU A 143 13.33 0.43 7.54
N SER A 144 12.14 -0.11 7.48
CA SER A 144 11.32 -0.08 6.26
C SER A 144 10.78 1.31 5.96
N ASP A 145 10.32 2.03 6.99
CA ASP A 145 9.88 3.43 6.85
C ASP A 145 11.02 4.32 6.35
N ASP A 146 12.23 4.18 6.91
CA ASP A 146 13.40 4.93 6.45
C ASP A 146 13.75 4.59 5.00
N ALA A 147 13.70 3.33 4.60
CA ALA A 147 13.98 2.92 3.22
C ALA A 147 12.98 3.54 2.23
N LEU A 148 11.69 3.45 2.53
CA LEU A 148 10.61 4.04 1.73
C LEU A 148 10.75 5.57 1.65
N TYR A 149 11.02 6.22 2.79
CA TYR A 149 11.26 7.66 2.85
C TYR A 149 12.46 8.07 1.98
N GLN A 150 13.60 7.38 2.11
CA GLN A 150 14.80 7.69 1.32
C GLN A 150 14.57 7.48 -0.18
N THR A 151 13.85 6.42 -0.56
CA THR A 151 13.46 6.18 -1.95
C THR A 151 12.59 7.32 -2.50
N ALA A 152 11.57 7.73 -1.75
CA ALA A 152 10.72 8.85 -2.12
C ALA A 152 11.52 10.16 -2.26
N MET A 153 12.31 10.50 -1.25
CA MET A 153 13.08 11.76 -1.24
C MET A 153 14.12 11.82 -2.37
N LYS A 154 14.77 10.70 -2.68
CA LYS A 154 15.75 10.62 -3.78
C LYS A 154 15.10 10.93 -5.14
N ILE A 155 13.88 10.44 -5.35
CA ILE A 155 13.17 10.66 -6.61
C ILE A 155 12.62 12.08 -6.69
N LEU A 156 11.96 12.57 -5.63
CA LEU A 156 11.35 13.89 -5.59
C LEU A 156 12.42 15.02 -5.75
N LYS A 157 13.56 14.91 -5.07
CA LYS A 157 14.67 15.86 -5.23
C LYS A 157 15.24 15.91 -6.65
N ARG A 158 15.21 14.79 -7.38
CA ARG A 158 15.65 14.74 -8.78
C ARG A 158 14.66 15.42 -9.73
N ARG A 159 13.33 15.33 -9.42
CA ARG A 159 12.29 16.00 -10.22
C ARG A 159 12.34 17.52 -10.10
N GLN A 160 12.68 18.05 -8.92
CA GLN A 160 12.79 19.50 -8.68
C GLN A 160 13.99 20.16 -9.38
N LYS A 161 14.97 19.38 -9.84
CA LYS A 161 16.17 19.87 -10.53
C LYS A 161 16.05 19.87 -12.06
N LYS A 162 14.94 19.40 -12.58
CA LYS A 162 14.61 19.42 -14.01
C LYS A 162 13.58 20.49 -14.34
#